data_c7e71c737f670a9bb02be9a44bdde275
#
_entry.id   c7e71c737f670a9bb02be9a44bdde275
#
_cell.length_a   1.000
_cell.length_b   1.000
_cell.length_c   1.000
_cell.angle_alpha   90.00
_cell.angle_beta   90.00
_cell.angle_gamma   90.00
#
_symmetry.space_group_name_H-M   'P 1'
#
loop_
_entity.id
_entity.type
_entity.pdbx_description
1 polymer ?
#
loop_
_entity_poly.entity_id
_entity_poly.type
_entity_poly.pdbx_seq_one_letter_code
_entity_poly.pdbx_strand_id
1 'polypeptide(L)'
;MSQTLLLISLLVCHYLADFCLTTPKMIRAKADGRNPWPIMLHAAIHAGLMAICLLLWAISWKTVLLAIAVEWGTHFLIDWIKARLSARLPILADNRQKPYWMLYGLDQLLHQMVIVGVWFYSFMN
;
A
#
# COMPACT_ATOMS: atom_id res chain seq x y z
N MET A 1 6.39 -21.99 -11.98
CA MET A 1 7.09 -20.79 -11.45
C MET A 1 6.93 -20.76 -9.93
N SER A 2 7.95 -20.31 -9.18
CA SER A 2 7.94 -20.39 -7.70
C SER A 2 6.96 -19.39 -7.08
N GLN A 3 6.08 -19.85 -6.20
CA GLN A 3 5.14 -19.01 -5.43
C GLN A 3 5.87 -17.90 -4.65
N THR A 4 7.07 -18.21 -4.14
CA THR A 4 7.93 -17.25 -3.43
C THR A 4 8.35 -16.08 -4.33
N LEU A 5 8.64 -16.35 -5.62
CA LEU A 5 9.00 -15.28 -6.57
C LEU A 5 7.83 -14.32 -6.84
N LEU A 6 6.59 -14.81 -6.88
CA LEU A 6 5.43 -13.91 -6.99
C LEU A 6 5.33 -13.01 -5.76
N LEU A 7 5.46 -13.56 -4.55
CA LEU A 7 5.44 -12.74 -3.32
C LEU A 7 6.52 -11.67 -3.35
N ILE A 8 7.76 -12.05 -3.71
CA ILE A 8 8.87 -11.09 -3.84
C ILE A 8 8.52 -10.01 -4.87
N SER A 9 7.95 -10.38 -6.03
CA SER A 9 7.56 -9.42 -7.07
C SER A 9 6.51 -8.43 -6.58
N LEU A 10 5.51 -8.90 -5.83
CA LEU A 10 4.48 -8.03 -5.23
C LEU A 10 5.06 -7.07 -4.19
N LEU A 11 5.98 -7.55 -3.35
CA LEU A 11 6.69 -6.69 -2.36
C LEU A 11 7.58 -5.65 -3.06
N VAL A 12 8.25 -6.01 -4.16
CA VAL A 12 9.03 -5.07 -4.99
C VAL A 12 8.11 -4.03 -5.62
N CYS A 13 6.95 -4.42 -6.16
CA CYS A 13 5.95 -3.48 -6.69
C CYS A 13 5.49 -2.49 -5.63
N HIS A 14 5.23 -2.96 -4.41
CA HIS A 14 4.86 -2.10 -3.28
C HIS A 14 5.98 -1.09 -2.95
N TYR A 15 7.24 -1.56 -2.85
CA TYR A 15 8.38 -0.69 -2.63
C TYR A 15 8.51 0.39 -3.71
N LEU A 16 8.38 0.02 -4.99
CA LEU A 16 8.46 0.97 -6.10
C LEU A 16 7.35 2.04 -6.01
N ALA A 17 6.13 1.64 -5.67
CA ALA A 17 5.02 2.57 -5.53
C ALA A 17 5.25 3.54 -4.35
N ASP A 18 5.67 3.03 -3.19
CA ASP A 18 5.85 3.86 -1.99
C ASP A 18 7.04 4.82 -2.08
N PHE A 19 8.16 4.38 -2.67
CA PHE A 19 9.41 5.13 -2.59
C PHE A 19 9.87 5.74 -3.93
N CYS A 20 9.50 5.14 -5.06
CA CYS A 20 9.95 5.61 -6.37
C CYS A 20 8.89 6.42 -7.12
N LEU A 21 7.60 6.10 -6.96
CA LEU A 21 6.50 6.72 -7.70
C LEU A 21 5.69 7.71 -6.87
N THR A 22 5.99 7.87 -5.59
CA THR A 22 5.34 8.84 -4.72
C THR A 22 5.74 10.27 -5.07
N THR A 23 4.75 11.13 -5.29
CA THR A 23 4.95 12.54 -5.63
C THR A 23 4.99 13.44 -4.39
N PRO A 24 5.59 14.65 -4.45
CA PRO A 24 5.54 15.61 -3.34
C PRO A 24 4.13 15.98 -2.88
N LYS A 25 3.13 15.94 -3.78
CA LYS A 25 1.71 16.17 -3.41
C LYS A 25 1.16 15.03 -2.55
N MET A 26 1.50 13.79 -2.88
CA MET A 26 1.10 12.61 -2.10
C MET A 26 1.76 12.62 -0.73
N ILE A 27 3.05 12.93 -0.65
CA ILE A 27 3.79 13.04 0.62
C ILE A 27 3.13 14.07 1.54
N ARG A 28 2.81 15.26 1.01
CA ARG A 28 2.12 16.31 1.78
C ARG A 28 0.75 15.86 2.27
N ALA A 29 -0.05 15.23 1.41
CA ALA A 29 -1.37 14.74 1.78
C ALA A 29 -1.30 13.66 2.87
N LYS A 30 -0.30 12.78 2.83
CA LYS A 30 -0.04 11.78 3.88
C LYS A 30 0.42 12.41 5.20
N ALA A 31 1.02 13.61 5.17
CA ALA A 31 1.45 14.31 6.36
C ALA A 31 0.33 15.14 7.01
N ASP A 32 -0.47 15.88 6.21
CA ASP A 32 -1.48 16.81 6.73
C ASP A 32 -2.89 16.20 6.87
N GLY A 33 -3.17 15.11 6.17
CA GLY A 33 -4.45 14.39 6.23
C GLY A 33 -5.68 15.21 5.83
N ARG A 34 -5.51 16.34 5.13
CA ARG A 34 -6.63 17.24 4.75
C ARG A 34 -7.29 16.84 3.45
N ASN A 35 -6.49 16.48 2.45
CA ASN A 35 -6.98 16.15 1.12
C ASN A 35 -6.81 14.65 0.83
N PRO A 36 -7.89 13.86 0.72
CA PRO A 36 -7.80 12.42 0.43
C PRO A 36 -7.38 12.12 -1.01
N TRP A 37 -7.60 13.04 -1.96
CA TRP A 37 -7.42 12.77 -3.39
C TRP A 37 -6.01 12.30 -3.78
N PRO A 38 -4.91 12.95 -3.34
CA PRO A 38 -3.57 12.44 -3.66
C PRO A 38 -3.27 11.08 -3.02
N ILE A 39 -3.88 10.75 -1.87
CA ILE A 39 -3.76 9.45 -1.22
C ILE A 39 -4.53 8.38 -2.03
N MET A 40 -5.72 8.71 -2.55
CA MET A 40 -6.47 7.83 -3.44
C MET A 40 -5.70 7.52 -4.73
N LEU A 41 -5.04 8.52 -5.33
CA LEU A 41 -4.19 8.33 -6.51
C LEU A 41 -2.97 7.47 -6.18
N HIS A 42 -2.36 7.66 -5.02
CA HIS A 42 -1.26 6.83 -4.56
C HIS A 42 -1.69 5.36 -4.41
N ALA A 43 -2.82 5.10 -3.76
CA ALA A 43 -3.40 3.76 -3.67
C ALA A 43 -3.72 3.15 -5.04
N ALA A 44 -4.14 3.97 -6.03
CA ALA A 44 -4.38 3.51 -7.39
C ALA A 44 -3.09 3.08 -8.11
N ILE A 45 -1.96 3.73 -7.84
CA ILE A 45 -0.63 3.31 -8.36
C ILE A 45 -0.27 1.93 -7.81
N HIS A 46 -0.47 1.69 -6.51
CA HIS A 46 -0.23 0.38 -5.88
C HIS A 46 -1.09 -0.70 -6.51
N ALA A 47 -2.40 -0.48 -6.63
CA ALA A 47 -3.33 -1.42 -7.24
C ALA A 47 -3.00 -1.70 -8.72
N GLY A 48 -2.57 -0.68 -9.46
CA GLY A 48 -2.15 -0.80 -10.85
C GLY A 48 -0.88 -1.66 -11.01
N LEU A 49 0.15 -1.42 -10.21
CA LEU A 49 1.38 -2.23 -10.22
C LEU A 49 1.11 -3.68 -9.80
N MET A 50 0.28 -3.88 -8.77
CA MET A 50 -0.14 -5.21 -8.35
C MET A 50 -0.87 -5.94 -9.48
N ALA A 51 -1.81 -5.26 -10.15
CA ALA A 51 -2.55 -5.84 -11.28
C ALA A 51 -1.61 -6.27 -12.42
N ILE A 52 -0.68 -5.40 -12.82
CA ILE A 52 0.32 -5.71 -13.84
C ILE A 52 1.15 -6.92 -13.43
N CYS A 53 1.63 -6.95 -12.19
CA CYS A 53 2.39 -8.06 -11.66
C CYS A 53 1.59 -9.37 -11.75
N LEU A 54 0.36 -9.40 -11.24
CA LEU A 54 -0.49 -10.59 -11.25
C LEU A 54 -0.80 -11.08 -12.66
N LEU A 55 -1.06 -10.17 -13.62
CA LEU A 55 -1.30 -10.53 -15.03
C LEU A 55 -0.05 -11.12 -15.69
N LEU A 56 1.14 -10.59 -15.43
CA LEU A 56 2.41 -11.14 -15.92
C LEU A 56 2.67 -12.56 -15.37
N TRP A 57 2.12 -12.87 -14.21
CA TRP A 57 2.16 -14.21 -13.61
C TRP A 57 1.00 -15.11 -14.06
N ALA A 58 0.22 -14.69 -15.05
CA ALA A 58 -0.93 -15.41 -15.60
C ALA A 58 -2.00 -15.77 -14.55
N ILE A 59 -2.16 -14.94 -13.52
CA ILE A 59 -3.24 -15.06 -12.53
C ILE A 59 -4.57 -14.70 -13.20
N SER A 60 -5.65 -15.40 -12.83
CA SER A 60 -6.97 -15.23 -13.44
C SER A 60 -7.45 -13.77 -13.33
N TRP A 61 -8.11 -13.25 -14.37
CA TRP A 61 -8.61 -11.88 -14.40
C TRP A 61 -9.60 -11.58 -13.26
N LYS A 62 -10.37 -12.58 -12.80
CA LYS A 62 -11.29 -12.44 -11.65
C LYS A 62 -10.52 -12.17 -10.37
N THR A 63 -9.45 -12.92 -10.13
CA THR A 63 -8.55 -12.72 -9.00
C THR A 63 -7.87 -11.35 -9.08
N VAL A 64 -7.42 -10.93 -10.27
CA VAL A 64 -6.82 -9.60 -10.48
C VAL A 64 -7.79 -8.48 -10.14
N LEU A 65 -9.05 -8.56 -10.59
CA LEU A 65 -10.07 -7.54 -10.26
C LEU A 65 -10.33 -7.46 -8.75
N LEU A 66 -10.42 -8.61 -8.08
CA LEU A 66 -10.57 -8.63 -6.61
C LEU A 66 -9.34 -8.03 -5.93
N ALA A 67 -8.14 -8.39 -6.38
CA ALA A 67 -6.90 -7.85 -5.85
C ALA A 67 -6.81 -6.32 -6.00
N ILE A 68 -7.21 -5.76 -7.16
CA ILE A 68 -7.30 -4.31 -7.39
C ILE A 68 -8.22 -3.66 -6.35
N ALA A 69 -9.43 -4.21 -6.17
CA ALA A 69 -10.41 -3.64 -5.26
C ALA A 69 -9.92 -3.69 -3.80
N VAL A 70 -9.35 -4.82 -3.38
CA VAL A 70 -8.80 -5.00 -2.03
C VAL A 70 -7.61 -4.09 -1.81
N GLU A 71 -6.61 -4.10 -2.71
CA GLU A 71 -5.40 -3.28 -2.56
C GLU A 71 -5.74 -1.79 -2.55
N TRP A 72 -6.51 -1.31 -3.52
CA TRP A 72 -6.87 0.11 -3.59
C TRP A 72 -7.63 0.58 -2.34
N GLY A 73 -8.64 -0.19 -1.90
CA GLY A 73 -9.49 0.18 -0.77
C GLY A 73 -8.73 0.14 0.56
N THR A 74 -8.00 -0.95 0.83
CA THR A 74 -7.25 -1.11 2.08
C THR A 74 -6.06 -0.17 2.15
N HIS A 75 -5.30 -0.01 1.05
CA HIS A 75 -4.16 0.89 0.98
C HIS A 75 -4.59 2.34 1.25
N PHE A 76 -5.64 2.81 0.57
CA PHE A 76 -6.21 4.13 0.82
C PHE A 76 -6.62 4.30 2.28
N LEU A 77 -7.34 3.33 2.85
CA LEU A 77 -7.86 3.42 4.20
C LEU A 77 -6.73 3.47 5.26
N ILE A 78 -5.71 2.61 5.12
CA ILE A 78 -4.56 2.58 6.03
C ILE A 78 -3.82 3.92 5.99
N ASP A 79 -3.47 4.40 4.80
CA ASP A 79 -2.79 5.68 4.62
C ASP A 79 -3.60 6.87 5.12
N TRP A 80 -4.91 6.87 4.85
CA TRP A 80 -5.81 7.93 5.29
C TRP A 80 -5.93 8.01 6.80
N ILE A 81 -6.11 6.87 7.47
CA ILE A 81 -6.17 6.79 8.94
C ILE A 81 -4.85 7.27 9.54
N LYS A 82 -3.71 6.80 9.04
CA LYS A 82 -2.38 7.25 9.48
C LYS A 82 -2.21 8.76 9.33
N ALA A 83 -2.56 9.30 8.16
CA ALA A 83 -2.48 10.74 7.89
C ALA A 83 -3.33 11.55 8.88
N ARG A 84 -4.55 11.12 9.16
CA ARG A 84 -5.46 11.76 10.13
C ARG A 84 -4.95 11.68 11.57
N LEU A 85 -4.35 10.56 11.97
CA LEU A 85 -3.74 10.39 13.29
C LEU A 85 -2.51 11.30 13.44
N SER A 86 -1.61 11.33 12.48
CA SER A 86 -0.42 12.20 12.49
C SER A 86 -0.78 13.68 12.51
N ALA A 87 -1.84 14.08 11.79
CA ALA A 87 -2.31 15.46 11.80
C ALA A 87 -2.91 15.90 13.16
N ARG A 88 -3.49 14.96 13.91
CA ARG A 88 -4.10 15.24 15.23
C ARG A 88 -3.12 15.15 16.39
N LEU A 89 -2.09 14.32 16.27
CA LEU A 89 -1.14 14.01 17.33
C LEU A 89 0.29 14.34 16.86
N PRO A 90 0.83 15.54 17.16
CA PRO A 90 2.14 16.00 16.68
C PRO A 90 3.29 15.03 16.99
N ILE A 91 3.20 14.27 18.08
CA ILE A 91 4.21 13.26 18.45
C ILE A 91 4.31 12.14 17.39
N LEU A 92 3.23 11.86 16.64
CA LEU A 92 3.19 10.88 15.57
C LEU A 92 3.73 11.42 14.23
N ALA A 93 3.92 12.73 14.13
CA ALA A 93 4.48 13.41 12.96
C ALA A 93 5.97 13.74 13.08
N ASP A 94 6.54 13.66 14.30
CA ASP A 94 7.95 13.96 14.57
C ASP A 94 8.81 12.70 14.49
N ASN A 95 9.63 12.60 13.44
CA ASN A 95 10.50 11.44 13.21
C ASN A 95 11.65 11.27 14.23
N ARG A 96 11.85 12.23 15.13
CA ARG A 96 12.76 12.11 16.27
C ARG A 96 12.14 11.35 17.44
N GLN A 97 10.83 11.08 17.39
CA GLN A 97 10.06 10.46 18.46
C GLN A 97 9.79 8.97 18.14
N LYS A 98 9.91 8.12 19.15
CA LYS A 98 9.63 6.68 19.03
C LYS A 98 8.21 6.38 18.52
N PRO A 99 7.11 7.05 18.95
CA PRO A 99 5.77 6.81 18.45
C PRO A 99 5.61 7.01 16.94
N TYR A 100 6.35 7.93 16.31
CA TYR A 100 6.40 8.06 14.85
C TYR A 100 6.82 6.76 14.18
N TRP A 101 7.94 6.16 14.63
CA TRP A 101 8.46 4.92 14.05
C TRP A 101 7.58 3.71 14.32
N MET A 102 6.89 3.68 15.47
CA MET A 102 5.89 2.63 15.77
C MET A 102 4.70 2.73 14.81
N LEU A 103 4.16 3.93 14.57
CA LEU A 103 3.07 4.14 13.62
C LEU A 103 3.50 3.84 12.19
N TYR A 104 4.71 4.27 11.80
CA TYR A 104 5.27 3.99 10.48
C TYR A 104 5.47 2.47 10.25
N GLY A 105 6.01 1.78 11.23
CA GLY A 105 6.19 0.32 11.16
C GLY A 105 4.87 -0.43 11.10
N LEU A 106 3.87 -0.02 11.89
CA LEU A 106 2.52 -0.60 11.86
C LEU A 106 1.86 -0.40 10.48
N ASP A 107 1.96 0.78 9.91
CA ASP A 107 1.49 1.13 8.59
C ASP A 107 2.07 0.18 7.53
N GLN A 108 3.40 0.01 7.51
CA GLN A 108 4.08 -0.89 6.58
C GLN A 108 3.68 -2.37 6.81
N LEU A 109 3.54 -2.79 8.06
CA LEU A 109 3.10 -4.14 8.40
C LEU A 109 1.69 -4.43 7.86
N LEU A 110 0.75 -3.50 8.03
CA LEU A 110 -0.63 -3.67 7.56
C LEU A 110 -0.68 -3.81 6.03
N HIS A 111 0.08 -2.98 5.28
CA HIS A 111 0.18 -3.11 3.83
C HIS A 111 0.78 -4.46 3.41
N GLN A 112 1.84 -4.92 4.07
CA GLN A 112 2.45 -6.22 3.79
C GLN A 112 1.49 -7.38 4.08
N MET A 113 0.67 -7.30 5.12
CA MET A 113 -0.35 -8.31 5.41
C MET A 113 -1.42 -8.40 4.31
N VAL A 114 -1.83 -7.27 3.74
CA VAL A 114 -2.73 -7.25 2.57
C VAL A 114 -2.09 -7.95 1.38
N ILE A 115 -0.83 -7.62 1.07
CA ILE A 115 -0.08 -8.25 -0.03
C ILE A 115 0.03 -9.77 0.15
N VAL A 116 0.36 -10.23 1.36
CA VAL A 116 0.42 -11.65 1.69
C VAL A 116 -0.95 -12.31 1.53
N GLY A 117 -2.02 -11.64 1.93
CA GLY A 117 -3.40 -12.12 1.73
C GLY A 117 -3.76 -12.26 0.25
N VAL A 118 -3.45 -11.26 -0.57
CA VAL A 118 -3.65 -11.31 -2.04
C VAL A 118 -2.81 -12.43 -2.67
N TRP A 119 -1.54 -12.52 -2.30
CA TRP A 119 -0.66 -13.59 -2.75
C TRP A 119 -1.22 -14.97 -2.43
N PHE A 120 -1.62 -15.20 -1.18
CA PHE A 120 -2.20 -16.48 -0.75
C PHE A 120 -3.47 -16.82 -1.52
N TYR A 121 -4.38 -15.86 -1.66
CA TYR A 121 -5.63 -16.04 -2.42
C TYR A 121 -5.38 -16.36 -3.90
N SER A 122 -4.34 -15.79 -4.50
CA SER A 122 -3.99 -15.98 -5.90
C SER A 122 -3.59 -17.43 -6.26
N PHE A 123 -3.26 -18.26 -5.26
CA PHE A 123 -2.95 -19.68 -5.47
C PHE A 123 -4.11 -20.63 -5.14
N MET A 124 -5.13 -20.12 -4.45
CA MET A 124 -6.29 -20.95 -4.10
C MET A 124 -7.37 -20.94 -5.20
N ASN A 125 -7.27 -20.03 -6.18
CA ASN A 125 -8.25 -19.79 -7.23
C ASN A 125 -7.60 -19.57 -8.59
#